data_433b4cc4b19bd3502a24483249aef888
#
_entry.id   433b4cc4b19bd3502a24483249aef888
#
_cell.length_a   1.000
_cell.length_b   1.000
_cell.length_c   1.000
_cell.angle_alpha   90.00
_cell.angle_beta   90.00
_cell.angle_gamma   90.00
#
_symmetry.space_group_name_H-M   'P 1'
#
loop_
_entity.id
_entity.type
_entity.pdbx_description
1 polymer ?
#
loop_
_entity_poly.entity_id
_entity_poly.type
_entity_poly.pdbx_seq_one_letter_code
_entity_poly.pdbx_strand_id
1 'polypeptide(L)'
;MKKDGRYDVSDLPEAQFEPGSNEQVLKNQLGIRSPREMDNAEARALERAMVGLVGDYNEGYQFTAADIRAIHKSWLGRIYEWAGEYRRVNVSKGDFPFAATNRAPSLMEEFERDVLVRHTPCNSKERADIVRALAETHVELVLIHPFREGNGRVVRILSTLMALQAGLPLLDFGLIAGDRKETYFAAVQTSLDKNYKPMEQLFAEIIERSLAAS
;
A
#
# COMPACT_ATOMS: atom_id res chain seq x y z
N MET A 1 -9.40 29.59 15.57
CA MET A 1 -10.47 29.01 14.77
C MET A 1 -11.19 28.00 15.65
N LYS A 2 -12.51 28.13 15.89
CA LYS A 2 -13.29 27.11 16.64
C LYS A 2 -13.36 25.86 15.78
N LYS A 3 -12.78 24.74 16.26
CA LYS A 3 -13.02 23.41 15.68
C LYS A 3 -14.50 23.09 15.87
N ASP A 4 -15.21 22.93 14.77
CA ASP A 4 -16.61 22.54 14.77
C ASP A 4 -16.68 21.12 15.37
N GLY A 5 -17.24 20.96 16.57
CA GLY A 5 -17.19 19.73 17.39
C GLY A 5 -17.95 18.52 16.84
N ARG A 6 -18.33 18.54 15.55
CA ARG A 6 -19.15 17.50 14.92
C ARG A 6 -18.35 16.27 14.46
N TYR A 7 -17.02 16.38 14.33
CA TYR A 7 -16.12 15.33 13.85
C TYR A 7 -14.75 15.40 14.52
N ASP A 8 -14.73 15.55 15.87
CA ASP A 8 -13.48 15.48 16.61
C ASP A 8 -12.97 14.03 16.58
N VAL A 9 -11.83 13.81 15.95
CA VAL A 9 -11.15 12.53 15.83
C VAL A 9 -9.90 12.46 16.72
N SER A 10 -9.68 13.48 17.58
CA SER A 10 -8.49 13.57 18.44
C SER A 10 -8.34 12.40 19.41
N ASP A 11 -9.45 11.77 19.79
CA ASP A 11 -9.46 10.60 20.68
C ASP A 11 -9.11 9.28 19.97
N LEU A 12 -9.07 9.26 18.64
CA LEU A 12 -8.69 8.09 17.89
C LEU A 12 -7.17 7.84 18.00
N PRO A 13 -6.71 6.64 18.37
CA PRO A 13 -5.28 6.34 18.48
C PRO A 13 -4.48 6.70 17.21
N GLU A 14 -5.09 6.47 16.06
CA GLU A 14 -4.49 6.75 14.73
C GLU A 14 -4.42 8.25 14.39
N ALA A 15 -5.15 9.11 15.10
CA ALA A 15 -5.09 10.57 14.91
C ALA A 15 -4.07 11.24 15.85
N GLN A 16 -3.57 10.51 16.84
CA GLN A 16 -2.64 11.04 17.84
C GLN A 16 -1.20 11.03 17.33
N PHE A 17 -0.44 12.02 17.81
CA PHE A 17 1.01 12.08 17.60
C PHE A 17 1.75 11.72 18.88
N GLU A 18 2.99 11.23 18.72
CA GLU A 18 3.85 10.91 19.84
C GLU A 18 4.21 12.21 20.61
N PRO A 19 3.99 12.25 21.93
CA PRO A 19 4.32 13.43 22.72
C PRO A 19 5.80 13.83 22.56
N GLY A 20 6.03 15.11 22.22
CA GLY A 20 7.37 15.64 21.98
C GLY A 20 7.94 15.40 20.58
N SER A 21 7.14 14.86 19.65
CA SER A 21 7.54 14.73 18.22
C SER A 21 7.25 15.99 17.39
N ASN A 22 6.65 17.04 17.98
CA ASN A 22 6.14 18.23 17.26
C ASN A 22 5.15 17.86 16.12
N GLU A 23 4.28 16.89 16.37
CA GLU A 23 3.30 16.38 15.41
C GLU A 23 3.92 15.78 14.13
N GLN A 24 5.17 15.35 14.19
CA GLN A 24 5.89 14.76 13.05
C GLN A 24 5.88 13.22 13.05
N VAL A 25 5.61 12.60 14.21
CA VAL A 25 5.58 11.14 14.34
C VAL A 25 4.26 10.72 14.97
N LEU A 26 3.55 9.79 14.34
CA LEU A 26 2.32 9.23 14.89
C LEU A 26 2.61 8.49 16.20
N LYS A 27 1.63 8.51 17.12
CA LYS A 27 1.70 7.77 18.38
C LYS A 27 2.01 6.31 18.09
N ASN A 28 3.01 5.77 18.77
CA ASN A 28 3.54 4.45 18.50
C ASN A 28 3.92 3.71 19.78
N GLN A 29 4.00 2.39 19.70
CA GLN A 29 4.29 1.51 20.84
C GLN A 29 5.77 1.52 21.24
N LEU A 30 6.66 2.13 20.43
CA LEU A 30 8.10 2.18 20.65
C LEU A 30 8.56 3.47 21.34
N GLY A 31 7.66 4.47 21.49
CA GLY A 31 7.98 5.78 22.04
C GLY A 31 8.94 6.59 21.16
N ILE A 32 9.04 6.28 19.87
CA ILE A 32 9.91 6.96 18.91
C ILE A 32 9.31 8.34 18.58
N ARG A 33 10.15 9.38 18.68
CA ARG A 33 9.77 10.79 18.45
C ARG A 33 10.41 11.39 17.21
N SER A 34 11.49 10.78 16.71
CA SER A 34 12.24 11.24 15.55
C SER A 34 11.68 10.60 14.25
N PRO A 35 11.33 11.40 13.21
CA PRO A 35 10.90 10.86 11.92
C PRO A 35 11.92 9.88 11.33
N ARG A 36 13.22 10.22 11.36
CA ARG A 36 14.28 9.36 10.85
C ARG A 36 14.40 8.02 11.60
N GLU A 37 14.20 8.04 12.92
CA GLU A 37 14.21 6.80 13.71
C GLU A 37 12.98 5.95 13.38
N MET A 38 11.82 6.58 13.16
CA MET A 38 10.61 5.90 12.76
C MET A 38 10.76 5.27 11.38
N ASP A 39 11.27 6.01 10.39
CA ASP A 39 11.55 5.48 9.05
C ASP A 39 12.46 4.25 9.12
N ASN A 40 13.51 4.29 9.95
CA ASN A 40 14.41 3.16 10.17
C ASN A 40 13.73 1.97 10.87
N ALA A 41 12.85 2.23 11.84
CA ALA A 41 12.11 1.19 12.55
C ALA A 41 11.13 0.48 11.61
N GLU A 42 10.39 1.25 10.80
CA GLU A 42 9.47 0.74 9.81
C GLU A 42 10.17 -0.05 8.70
N ALA A 43 11.33 0.43 8.22
CA ALA A 43 12.13 -0.27 7.20
C ALA A 43 12.59 -1.64 7.70
N ARG A 44 13.19 -1.70 8.92
CA ARG A 44 13.59 -2.99 9.53
C ARG A 44 12.38 -3.92 9.79
N ALA A 45 11.24 -3.36 10.16
CA ALA A 45 10.02 -4.15 10.33
C ALA A 45 9.54 -4.74 8.99
N LEU A 46 9.65 -3.96 7.90
CA LEU A 46 9.29 -4.39 6.56
C LEU A 46 10.17 -5.55 6.08
N GLU A 47 11.49 -5.44 6.25
CA GLU A 47 12.43 -6.51 5.90
C GLU A 47 12.08 -7.82 6.61
N ARG A 48 11.81 -7.76 7.92
CA ARG A 48 11.41 -8.95 8.70
C ARG A 48 10.07 -9.52 8.24
N ALA A 49 9.09 -8.66 7.94
CA ALA A 49 7.77 -9.10 7.49
C ALA A 49 7.87 -9.80 6.12
N MET A 50 8.66 -9.26 5.19
CA MET A 50 8.82 -9.83 3.85
C MET A 50 9.34 -11.27 3.87
N VAL A 51 10.25 -11.61 4.80
CA VAL A 51 10.75 -12.99 4.94
C VAL A 51 9.62 -13.98 5.25
N GLY A 52 8.67 -13.61 6.11
CA GLY A 52 7.51 -14.44 6.43
C GLY A 52 6.49 -14.45 5.29
N LEU A 53 6.14 -13.27 4.77
CA LEU A 53 5.09 -13.12 3.76
C LEU A 53 5.39 -13.89 2.46
N VAL A 54 6.65 -13.96 2.02
CA VAL A 54 7.04 -14.76 0.85
C VAL A 54 6.78 -16.25 1.06
N GLY A 55 6.90 -16.74 2.30
CA GLY A 55 6.61 -18.14 2.65
C GLY A 55 5.12 -18.44 2.82
N ASP A 56 4.33 -17.45 3.26
CA ASP A 56 2.91 -17.62 3.60
C ASP A 56 2.01 -17.66 2.35
N TYR A 57 2.39 -16.97 1.27
CA TYR A 57 1.59 -16.82 0.05
C TYR A 57 2.23 -17.56 -1.14
N ASN A 58 1.71 -18.76 -1.43
CA ASN A 58 2.21 -19.59 -2.54
C ASN A 58 1.67 -19.15 -3.91
N GLU A 59 2.15 -19.82 -4.97
CA GLU A 59 1.80 -19.52 -6.37
C GLU A 59 0.31 -19.63 -6.69
N GLY A 60 -0.43 -20.46 -5.96
CA GLY A 60 -1.89 -20.68 -6.16
C GLY A 60 -2.77 -19.85 -5.25
N TYR A 61 -2.19 -18.98 -4.41
CA TYR A 61 -2.94 -18.25 -3.40
C TYR A 61 -3.78 -17.10 -4.01
N GLN A 62 -5.07 -17.09 -3.68
CA GLN A 62 -5.97 -16.01 -4.05
C GLN A 62 -6.06 -15.01 -2.90
N PHE A 63 -5.59 -13.79 -3.14
CA PHE A 63 -5.59 -12.73 -2.13
C PHE A 63 -6.99 -12.21 -1.84
N THR A 64 -7.22 -11.84 -0.59
CA THR A 64 -8.44 -11.23 -0.09
C THR A 64 -8.17 -9.86 0.55
N ALA A 65 -9.20 -9.08 0.82
CA ALA A 65 -9.08 -7.84 1.59
C ALA A 65 -8.58 -8.08 3.03
N ALA A 66 -8.90 -9.24 3.59
CA ALA A 66 -8.40 -9.66 4.90
C ALA A 66 -6.88 -9.90 4.88
N ASP A 67 -6.33 -10.46 3.80
CA ASP A 67 -4.89 -10.64 3.64
C ASP A 67 -4.15 -9.31 3.58
N ILE A 68 -4.71 -8.30 2.92
CA ILE A 68 -4.11 -6.96 2.87
C ILE A 68 -4.03 -6.34 4.27
N ARG A 69 -5.06 -6.55 5.10
CA ARG A 69 -5.02 -6.16 6.52
C ARG A 69 -3.98 -6.96 7.30
N ALA A 70 -3.87 -8.26 7.07
CA ALA A 70 -2.89 -9.14 7.71
C ALA A 70 -1.45 -8.76 7.32
N ILE A 71 -1.18 -8.47 6.05
CA ILE A 71 0.10 -7.96 5.55
C ILE A 71 0.48 -6.66 6.27
N HIS A 72 -0.44 -5.71 6.35
CA HIS A 72 -0.21 -4.45 7.05
C HIS A 72 0.09 -4.67 8.54
N LYS A 73 -0.66 -5.55 9.20
CA LYS A 73 -0.48 -5.89 10.61
C LYS A 73 0.84 -6.63 10.86
N SER A 74 1.21 -7.57 10.00
CA SER A 74 2.48 -8.31 10.08
C SER A 74 3.67 -7.35 10.04
N TRP A 75 3.60 -6.32 9.20
CA TRP A 75 4.64 -5.32 9.09
C TRP A 75 4.64 -4.31 10.26
N LEU A 76 3.51 -3.64 10.52
CA LEU A 76 3.45 -2.49 11.42
C LEU A 76 2.87 -2.78 12.81
N GLY A 77 2.39 -4.00 13.08
CA GLY A 77 1.67 -4.33 14.32
C GLY A 77 2.48 -4.23 15.61
N ARG A 78 3.82 -4.21 15.50
CA ARG A 78 4.71 -3.94 16.64
C ARG A 78 5.06 -2.46 16.81
N ILE A 79 4.64 -1.62 15.86
CA ILE A 79 4.90 -0.18 15.87
C ILE A 79 3.62 0.58 16.21
N TYR A 80 2.50 0.23 15.58
CA TYR A 80 1.24 0.93 15.72
C TYR A 80 0.12 -0.01 16.18
N GLU A 81 -0.62 0.42 17.19
CA GLU A 81 -1.75 -0.33 17.75
C GLU A 81 -2.86 -0.57 16.71
N TRP A 82 -3.09 0.40 15.85
CA TRP A 82 -4.10 0.36 14.79
C TRP A 82 -3.67 -0.39 13.51
N ALA A 83 -2.48 -0.97 13.48
CA ALA A 83 -2.00 -1.70 12.30
C ALA A 83 -2.94 -2.87 11.93
N GLY A 84 -3.29 -2.94 10.64
CA GLY A 84 -4.27 -3.90 10.13
C GLY A 84 -5.72 -3.42 10.20
N GLU A 85 -6.00 -2.27 10.82
CA GLU A 85 -7.34 -1.70 10.84
C GLU A 85 -7.52 -0.64 9.76
N TYR A 86 -8.70 -0.60 9.14
CA TYR A 86 -9.03 0.46 8.20
C TYR A 86 -9.10 1.80 8.95
N ARG A 87 -8.56 2.82 8.30
CA ARG A 87 -8.52 4.17 8.88
C ARG A 87 -9.91 4.72 9.16
N ARG A 88 -10.01 5.49 10.22
CA ARG A 88 -11.20 6.25 10.60
C ARG A 88 -11.01 7.77 10.44
N VAL A 89 -9.87 8.17 9.89
CA VAL A 89 -9.56 9.57 9.56
C VAL A 89 -9.39 9.74 8.06
N ASN A 90 -9.82 10.88 7.53
CA ASN A 90 -9.57 11.21 6.13
C ASN A 90 -8.09 11.55 5.94
N VAL A 91 -7.54 11.12 4.81
CA VAL A 91 -6.14 11.37 4.44
C VAL A 91 -6.07 11.93 3.02
N SER A 92 -5.04 12.74 2.77
CA SER A 92 -4.74 13.31 1.46
C SER A 92 -3.24 13.32 1.21
N LYS A 93 -2.85 13.47 -0.03
CA LYS A 93 -1.46 13.72 -0.42
C LYS A 93 -1.40 15.02 -1.21
N GLY A 94 -0.89 16.07 -0.58
CA GLY A 94 -1.07 17.42 -1.09
C GLY A 94 -2.57 17.74 -1.23
N ASP A 95 -2.98 18.22 -2.40
CA ASP A 95 -4.38 18.54 -2.71
C ASP A 95 -5.20 17.34 -3.22
N PHE A 96 -4.59 16.15 -3.33
CA PHE A 96 -5.28 14.94 -3.77
C PHE A 96 -5.90 14.21 -2.57
N PRO A 97 -7.26 14.24 -2.41
CA PRO A 97 -7.94 13.47 -1.38
C PRO A 97 -8.07 12.01 -1.81
N PHE A 98 -7.78 11.09 -0.90
CA PHE A 98 -8.13 9.68 -1.10
C PHE A 98 -9.60 9.40 -0.77
N ALA A 99 -10.07 8.18 -0.98
CA ALA A 99 -11.44 7.79 -0.68
C ALA A 99 -11.87 8.24 0.73
N ALA A 100 -13.13 8.64 0.88
CA ALA A 100 -13.66 9.01 2.19
C ALA A 100 -13.55 7.84 3.16
N THR A 101 -13.19 8.11 4.41
CA THR A 101 -12.87 7.07 5.40
C THR A 101 -14.02 6.08 5.62
N ASN A 102 -15.26 6.54 5.63
CA ASN A 102 -16.44 5.69 5.79
C ASN A 102 -16.70 4.77 4.57
N ARG A 103 -16.03 5.03 3.44
CA ARG A 103 -16.12 4.19 2.23
C ARG A 103 -15.02 3.14 2.16
N ALA A 104 -13.96 3.27 2.95
CA ALA A 104 -12.82 2.35 2.86
C ALA A 104 -13.23 0.87 3.04
N PRO A 105 -14.08 0.46 4.00
CA PRO A 105 -14.49 -0.95 4.11
C PRO A 105 -15.23 -1.45 2.87
N SER A 106 -16.25 -0.73 2.39
CA SER A 106 -17.03 -1.16 1.21
C SER A 106 -16.19 -1.18 -0.06
N LEU A 107 -15.27 -0.22 -0.25
CA LEU A 107 -14.35 -0.21 -1.37
C LEU A 107 -13.34 -1.36 -1.32
N MET A 108 -12.93 -1.81 -0.15
CA MET A 108 -12.08 -3.00 -0.01
C MET A 108 -12.83 -4.30 -0.33
N GLU A 109 -14.12 -4.39 -0.01
CA GLU A 109 -14.99 -5.51 -0.45
C GLU A 109 -15.18 -5.51 -1.97
N GLU A 110 -15.42 -4.34 -2.57
CA GLU A 110 -15.49 -4.17 -4.03
C GLU A 110 -14.15 -4.54 -4.70
N PHE A 111 -13.04 -4.09 -4.13
CA PHE A 111 -11.70 -4.41 -4.62
C PHE A 111 -11.40 -5.92 -4.59
N GLU A 112 -11.78 -6.62 -3.52
CA GLU A 112 -11.67 -8.07 -3.46
C GLU A 112 -12.47 -8.74 -4.57
N ARG A 113 -13.77 -8.41 -4.66
CA ARG A 113 -14.71 -9.01 -5.60
C ARG A 113 -14.35 -8.75 -7.07
N ASP A 114 -13.95 -7.52 -7.40
CA ASP A 114 -13.86 -7.05 -8.78
C ASP A 114 -12.42 -7.03 -9.30
N VAL A 115 -11.42 -6.98 -8.42
CA VAL A 115 -10.01 -6.87 -8.80
C VAL A 115 -9.20 -8.08 -8.34
N LEU A 116 -9.17 -8.38 -7.04
CA LEU A 116 -8.35 -9.49 -6.54
C LEU A 116 -8.80 -10.84 -7.08
N VAL A 117 -10.11 -11.10 -7.13
CA VAL A 117 -10.66 -12.36 -7.69
C VAL A 117 -10.26 -12.54 -9.17
N ARG A 118 -10.15 -11.46 -9.92
CA ARG A 118 -9.78 -11.50 -11.35
C ARG A 118 -8.27 -11.67 -11.58
N HIS A 119 -7.45 -11.08 -10.71
CA HIS A 119 -6.01 -10.93 -10.93
C HIS A 119 -5.14 -11.82 -10.04
N THR A 120 -5.74 -12.53 -9.09
CA THR A 120 -5.00 -13.46 -8.22
C THR A 120 -5.65 -14.86 -8.22
N PRO A 121 -4.86 -15.93 -8.23
CA PRO A 121 -3.39 -15.94 -8.33
C PRO A 121 -2.89 -15.32 -9.64
N CYS A 122 -1.82 -14.53 -9.57
CA CYS A 122 -1.21 -13.90 -10.74
C CYS A 122 -0.26 -14.88 -11.44
N ASN A 123 -0.81 -15.80 -12.23
CA ASN A 123 -0.07 -16.93 -12.81
C ASN A 123 -0.22 -17.06 -14.35
N SER A 124 -0.60 -15.97 -15.03
CA SER A 124 -0.65 -15.93 -16.50
C SER A 124 0.71 -16.24 -17.11
N LYS A 125 0.70 -16.88 -18.30
CA LYS A 125 1.90 -17.07 -19.12
C LYS A 125 2.25 -15.84 -19.96
N GLU A 126 1.28 -14.98 -20.17
CA GLU A 126 1.42 -13.80 -21.02
C GLU A 126 1.91 -12.60 -20.20
N ARG A 127 3.05 -12.04 -20.57
CA ARG A 127 3.63 -10.86 -19.90
C ARG A 127 2.66 -9.69 -19.83
N ALA A 128 1.89 -9.44 -20.89
CA ALA A 128 0.93 -8.35 -20.93
C ALA A 128 -0.19 -8.48 -19.89
N ASP A 129 -0.63 -9.71 -19.62
CA ASP A 129 -1.65 -9.96 -18.60
C ASP A 129 -1.10 -9.78 -17.17
N ILE A 130 0.16 -10.22 -16.94
CA ILE A 130 0.85 -9.98 -15.66
C ILE A 130 0.99 -8.48 -15.40
N VAL A 131 1.47 -7.72 -16.38
CA VAL A 131 1.62 -6.25 -16.29
C VAL A 131 0.28 -5.59 -15.97
N ARG A 132 -0.79 -5.99 -16.67
CA ARG A 132 -2.15 -5.47 -16.42
C ARG A 132 -2.63 -5.80 -15.02
N ALA A 133 -2.48 -7.05 -14.59
CA ALA A 133 -2.90 -7.49 -13.26
C ALA A 133 -2.19 -6.69 -12.15
N LEU A 134 -0.87 -6.54 -12.25
CA LEU A 134 -0.08 -5.77 -11.30
C LEU A 134 -0.46 -4.29 -11.30
N ALA A 135 -0.61 -3.68 -12.48
CA ALA A 135 -0.93 -2.26 -12.61
C ALA A 135 -2.32 -1.92 -12.04
N GLU A 136 -3.34 -2.69 -12.43
CA GLU A 136 -4.71 -2.47 -11.99
C GLU A 136 -4.85 -2.70 -10.48
N THR A 137 -4.34 -3.82 -9.96
CA THR A 137 -4.37 -4.12 -8.52
C THR A 137 -3.64 -3.05 -7.70
N HIS A 138 -2.48 -2.62 -8.18
CA HIS A 138 -1.69 -1.59 -7.52
C HIS A 138 -2.46 -0.27 -7.40
N VAL A 139 -2.98 0.21 -8.52
CA VAL A 139 -3.64 1.52 -8.58
C VAL A 139 -4.94 1.54 -7.78
N GLU A 140 -5.78 0.53 -7.94
CA GLU A 140 -7.07 0.48 -7.24
C GLU A 140 -6.85 0.50 -5.71
N LEU A 141 -5.88 -0.25 -5.20
CA LEU A 141 -5.56 -0.23 -3.79
C LEU A 141 -4.94 1.11 -3.34
N VAL A 142 -4.11 1.75 -4.18
CA VAL A 142 -3.59 3.11 -3.90
C VAL A 142 -4.72 4.13 -3.79
N LEU A 143 -5.72 4.07 -4.66
CA LEU A 143 -6.85 5.02 -4.67
C LEU A 143 -7.76 4.84 -3.45
N ILE A 144 -7.99 3.61 -3.00
CA ILE A 144 -8.74 3.33 -1.76
C ILE A 144 -7.99 3.88 -0.55
N HIS A 145 -6.68 3.67 -0.47
CA HIS A 145 -5.82 4.13 0.64
C HIS A 145 -6.37 3.72 2.00
N PRO A 146 -6.55 2.40 2.27
CA PRO A 146 -7.38 1.94 3.37
C PRO A 146 -6.83 2.17 4.78
N PHE A 147 -5.53 2.40 4.93
CA PHE A 147 -4.86 2.53 6.23
C PHE A 147 -4.49 3.99 6.56
N ARG A 148 -4.18 4.24 7.84
CA ARG A 148 -3.71 5.54 8.30
C ARG A 148 -2.34 5.91 7.74
N GLU A 149 -1.43 4.94 7.68
CA GLU A 149 -0.05 5.07 7.18
C GLU A 149 0.33 3.78 6.43
N GLY A 150 1.40 3.81 5.64
CA GLY A 150 1.98 2.63 5.02
C GLY A 150 1.29 2.14 3.74
N ASN A 151 0.24 2.78 3.25
CA ASN A 151 -0.53 2.32 2.09
C ASN A 151 0.35 2.06 0.85
N GLY A 152 1.22 2.99 0.49
CA GLY A 152 2.11 2.82 -0.66
C GLY A 152 3.08 1.65 -0.52
N ARG A 153 3.49 1.31 0.70
CA ARG A 153 4.36 0.16 0.96
C ARG A 153 3.58 -1.16 0.93
N VAL A 154 2.39 -1.21 1.52
CA VAL A 154 1.51 -2.40 1.44
C VAL A 154 1.16 -2.75 -0.01
N VAL A 155 0.84 -1.74 -0.82
CA VAL A 155 0.57 -1.94 -2.24
C VAL A 155 1.78 -2.55 -2.96
N ARG A 156 2.99 -2.07 -2.67
CA ARG A 156 4.23 -2.63 -3.24
C ARG A 156 4.52 -4.05 -2.75
N ILE A 157 4.23 -4.36 -1.48
CA ILE A 157 4.31 -5.73 -0.96
C ILE A 157 3.38 -6.64 -1.74
N LEU A 158 2.10 -6.28 -1.87
CA LEU A 158 1.12 -7.07 -2.62
C LEU A 158 1.58 -7.28 -4.08
N SER A 159 2.00 -6.19 -4.76
CA SER A 159 2.50 -6.29 -6.13
C SER A 159 3.71 -7.23 -6.25
N THR A 160 4.62 -7.22 -5.25
CA THR A 160 5.77 -8.14 -5.22
C THR A 160 5.32 -9.58 -5.03
N LEU A 161 4.39 -9.86 -4.11
CA LEU A 161 3.86 -11.21 -3.90
C LEU A 161 3.15 -11.74 -5.14
N MET A 162 2.36 -10.90 -5.83
CA MET A 162 1.74 -11.25 -7.12
C MET A 162 2.78 -11.47 -8.22
N ALA A 163 3.87 -10.69 -8.26
CA ALA A 163 4.95 -10.90 -9.22
C ALA A 163 5.65 -12.25 -8.98
N LEU A 164 5.88 -12.62 -7.72
CA LEU A 164 6.43 -13.93 -7.35
C LEU A 164 5.51 -15.09 -7.81
N GLN A 165 4.18 -14.93 -7.70
CA GLN A 165 3.22 -15.91 -8.25
C GLN A 165 3.38 -16.10 -9.75
N ALA A 166 3.76 -15.04 -10.48
CA ALA A 166 4.03 -15.06 -11.91
C ALA A 166 5.45 -15.59 -12.27
N GLY A 167 6.22 -16.04 -11.28
CA GLY A 167 7.61 -16.49 -11.46
C GLY A 167 8.59 -15.35 -11.74
N LEU A 168 8.23 -14.10 -11.43
CA LEU A 168 9.11 -12.94 -11.53
C LEU A 168 9.96 -12.79 -10.26
N PRO A 169 11.12 -12.09 -10.32
CA PRO A 169 11.90 -11.76 -9.14
C PRO A 169 11.18 -10.72 -8.26
N LEU A 170 11.77 -10.41 -7.10
CA LEU A 170 11.35 -9.28 -6.28
C LEU A 170 11.39 -7.99 -7.09
N LEU A 171 10.31 -7.21 -7.04
CA LEU A 171 10.18 -6.00 -7.85
C LEU A 171 11.03 -4.84 -7.27
N ASP A 172 11.85 -4.21 -8.14
CA ASP A 172 12.59 -2.98 -7.82
C ASP A 172 11.72 -1.74 -8.07
N PHE A 173 11.11 -1.23 -7.01
CA PHE A 173 10.33 0.01 -7.05
C PHE A 173 11.17 1.30 -6.97
N GLY A 174 12.49 1.23 -7.02
CA GLY A 174 13.38 2.41 -7.01
C GLY A 174 13.04 3.41 -8.11
N LEU A 175 12.59 2.94 -9.26
CA LEU A 175 12.13 3.75 -10.38
C LEU A 175 11.04 4.77 -9.98
N ILE A 176 9.98 4.31 -9.34
CA ILE A 176 8.83 5.16 -8.95
C ILE A 176 9.03 5.90 -7.62
N ALA A 177 10.03 5.54 -6.85
CA ALA A 177 10.42 6.27 -5.64
C ALA A 177 11.35 7.45 -5.95
N GLY A 178 12.07 7.40 -7.08
CA GLY A 178 13.04 8.40 -7.55
C GLY A 178 12.57 9.18 -8.77
N ASP A 179 13.25 8.96 -9.89
CA ASP A 179 13.17 9.77 -11.12
C ASP A 179 11.77 9.79 -11.76
N ARG A 180 10.97 8.75 -11.55
CA ARG A 180 9.62 8.63 -12.11
C ARG A 180 8.50 8.93 -11.09
N LYS A 181 8.81 9.58 -9.98
CA LYS A 181 7.83 9.85 -8.91
C LYS A 181 6.65 10.67 -9.40
N GLU A 182 6.88 11.71 -10.18
CA GLU A 182 5.80 12.54 -10.74
C GLU A 182 4.99 11.78 -11.78
N THR A 183 5.64 11.01 -12.66
CA THR A 183 4.99 10.13 -13.63
C THR A 183 4.10 9.10 -12.94
N TYR A 184 4.57 8.53 -11.83
CA TYR A 184 3.79 7.61 -11.02
C TYR A 184 2.51 8.26 -10.45
N PHE A 185 2.61 9.47 -9.89
CA PHE A 185 1.43 10.17 -9.40
C PHE A 185 0.45 10.53 -10.50
N ALA A 186 0.93 10.96 -11.66
CA ALA A 186 0.09 11.22 -12.83
C ALA A 186 -0.63 9.93 -13.29
N ALA A 187 0.06 8.80 -13.30
CA ALA A 187 -0.55 7.51 -13.63
C ALA A 187 -1.65 7.09 -12.62
N VAL A 188 -1.43 7.32 -11.32
CA VAL A 188 -2.46 7.09 -10.29
C VAL A 188 -3.69 7.96 -10.55
N GLN A 189 -3.51 9.26 -10.83
CA GLN A 189 -4.62 10.19 -11.09
C GLN A 189 -5.39 9.83 -12.36
N THR A 190 -4.69 9.48 -13.44
CA THR A 190 -5.30 9.06 -14.71
C THR A 190 -6.16 7.80 -14.54
N SER A 191 -5.84 6.96 -13.57
CA SER A 191 -6.56 5.72 -13.30
C SER A 191 -7.91 5.91 -12.59
N LEU A 192 -8.22 7.12 -12.11
CA LEU A 192 -9.58 7.44 -11.64
C LEU A 192 -10.64 7.22 -12.72
N ASP A 193 -10.28 7.44 -13.98
CA ASP A 193 -11.13 7.20 -15.15
C ASP A 193 -10.97 5.77 -15.70
N LYS A 194 -10.45 4.83 -14.91
CA LYS A 194 -10.15 3.44 -15.31
C LYS A 194 -9.18 3.33 -16.49
N ASN A 195 -8.36 4.35 -16.72
CA ASN A 195 -7.28 4.31 -17.69
C ASN A 195 -5.98 3.87 -17.01
N TYR A 196 -5.70 2.56 -17.04
CA TYR A 196 -4.53 1.96 -16.40
C TYR A 196 -3.26 1.97 -17.27
N LYS A 197 -3.35 2.39 -18.53
CA LYS A 197 -2.22 2.34 -19.49
C LYS A 197 -0.94 3.01 -19.00
N PRO A 198 -0.97 4.20 -18.37
CA PRO A 198 0.25 4.79 -17.83
C PRO A 198 0.89 3.96 -16.71
N MET A 199 0.08 3.30 -15.86
CA MET A 199 0.59 2.43 -14.80
C MET A 199 1.10 1.10 -15.38
N GLU A 200 0.47 0.54 -16.41
CA GLU A 200 0.97 -0.64 -17.13
C GLU A 200 2.37 -0.38 -17.69
N GLN A 201 2.62 0.80 -18.28
CA GLN A 201 3.94 1.19 -18.78
C GLN A 201 4.99 1.21 -17.66
N LEU A 202 4.65 1.80 -16.50
CA LEU A 202 5.54 1.81 -15.34
C LEU A 202 5.83 0.40 -14.82
N PHE A 203 4.83 -0.48 -14.74
CA PHE A 203 5.04 -1.85 -14.30
C PHE A 203 5.86 -2.67 -15.30
N ALA A 204 5.71 -2.44 -16.61
CA ALA A 204 6.58 -3.04 -17.60
C ALA A 204 8.05 -2.64 -17.38
N GLU A 205 8.34 -1.35 -17.17
CA GLU A 205 9.69 -0.85 -16.86
C GLU A 205 10.22 -1.43 -15.53
N ILE A 206 9.39 -1.51 -14.48
CA ILE A 206 9.76 -2.10 -13.18
C ILE A 206 10.16 -3.56 -13.35
N ILE A 207 9.36 -4.34 -14.09
CA ILE A 207 9.64 -5.76 -14.33
C ILE A 207 10.94 -5.95 -15.10
N GLU A 208 11.14 -5.22 -16.20
CA GLU A 208 12.39 -5.30 -17.00
C GLU A 208 13.61 -4.95 -16.15
N ARG A 209 13.51 -3.92 -15.32
CA ARG A 209 14.58 -3.53 -14.42
C ARG A 209 14.86 -4.60 -13.36
N SER A 210 13.82 -5.20 -12.81
CA SER A 210 13.96 -6.26 -11.79
C SER A 210 14.60 -7.52 -12.37
N LEU A 211 14.24 -7.89 -13.61
CA LEU A 211 14.85 -9.01 -14.33
C LEU A 211 16.33 -8.76 -14.67
N ALA A 212 16.70 -7.52 -14.97
CA ALA A 212 18.10 -7.16 -15.27
C ALA A 212 18.99 -7.16 -14.02
N ALA A 213 18.43 -7.09 -12.82
CA ALA A 213 19.12 -7.05 -11.54
C ALA A 213 19.18 -8.41 -10.82
N SER A 214 18.45 -9.42 -11.29
CA SER A 214 18.38 -10.78 -10.73
C SER A 214 19.35 -11.73 -11.44
#